data_019d51b109b86d2ffcde8b7fbb1c3f38
#
_entry.id   019d51b109b86d2ffcde8b7fbb1c3f38
#
_cell.length_a   1.000
_cell.length_b   1.000
_cell.length_c   1.000
_cell.angle_alpha   90.00
_cell.angle_beta   90.00
_cell.angle_gamma   90.00
#
_symmetry.space_group_name_H-M   'P 1'
#
loop_
_entity.id
_entity.type
_entity.pdbx_description
1 polymer ?
#
loop_
_entity_poly.entity_id
_entity_poly.type
_entity_poly.pdbx_seq_one_letter_code
_entity_poly.pdbx_strand_id
1 'polypeptide(L)'
;MKFKLAPTRLFQALSLAAVVVASSAALAADKVTIIIGGYEKQIYLPAKLTEGLGYFKAEGLDVELLNEASGVDAENEMLAGAVQGVVGFYDHCVDLQSKGKFVQSVVQFSQAPGEVELVSTKHPEIKSMADLRGKSLGVTGLGSSTNFLSQYLMVKSGVPLGEFSTIPVGAGTTFIMAMQQDKIQAGMTTEPTISRMLKTGDAQILVDMRTVEKTKAALGGTYPAASLYMSSDYVAKNKPIVQKLANAFVKTLKFINTHSAAEIADKMPKDFYAGDKDGYVKALADGKAMFTPDGVMPAGGPETVLAVLSAFSKNVKGKTIDLSKTYTTEFVKNAK
;
A
#
# COMPACT_ATOMS: atom_id res chain seq x y z
N MET A 1 47.84 -86.71 -35.99
CA MET A 1 48.05 -85.96 -34.79
C MET A 1 47.09 -84.81 -34.71
N LYS A 2 46.16 -84.94 -33.75
CA LYS A 2 45.05 -84.01 -33.58
C LYS A 2 45.30 -83.07 -32.39
N PHE A 3 45.46 -81.78 -32.63
CA PHE A 3 45.49 -80.76 -31.56
C PHE A 3 44.14 -80.16 -31.39
N LYS A 4 43.60 -80.35 -30.18
CA LYS A 4 42.31 -79.67 -29.71
C LYS A 4 42.70 -78.35 -29.04
N LEU A 5 42.24 -77.26 -29.57
CA LEU A 5 42.22 -75.96 -28.91
C LEU A 5 40.93 -75.75 -28.16
N ALA A 6 41.01 -75.41 -26.91
CA ALA A 6 39.88 -75.06 -26.08
C ALA A 6 39.51 -73.54 -26.23
N PRO A 7 38.26 -73.16 -26.16
CA PRO A 7 37.92 -71.75 -26.23
C PRO A 7 37.93 -71.07 -24.84
N THR A 8 38.68 -70.02 -24.72
CA THR A 8 38.71 -69.12 -23.56
C THR A 8 37.44 -68.23 -23.57
N ARG A 9 36.64 -68.34 -22.52
CA ARG A 9 35.49 -67.48 -22.33
C ARG A 9 35.96 -66.12 -21.76
N LEU A 10 35.81 -65.06 -22.52
CA LEU A 10 35.97 -63.68 -22.08
C LEU A 10 34.64 -63.22 -21.48
N PHE A 11 34.60 -63.03 -20.16
CA PHE A 11 33.48 -62.36 -19.50
C PHE A 11 33.68 -60.86 -19.65
N GLN A 12 32.88 -60.23 -20.46
CA GLN A 12 32.73 -58.79 -20.47
C GLN A 12 31.68 -58.39 -19.42
N ALA A 13 32.16 -57.81 -18.34
CA ALA A 13 31.26 -57.12 -17.34
C ALA A 13 30.83 -55.77 -17.92
N LEU A 14 29.59 -55.67 -18.40
CA LEU A 14 28.99 -54.41 -18.74
C LEU A 14 28.56 -53.72 -17.44
N SER A 15 29.33 -52.73 -16.99
CA SER A 15 28.93 -51.80 -15.89
C SER A 15 27.93 -50.81 -16.45
N LEU A 16 26.62 -51.01 -16.16
CA LEU A 16 25.58 -50.05 -16.48
C LEU A 16 25.63 -48.92 -15.43
N ALA A 17 26.33 -47.82 -15.76
CA ALA A 17 26.24 -46.57 -14.96
C ALA A 17 24.88 -45.92 -15.19
N ALA A 18 23.97 -46.15 -14.28
CA ALA A 18 22.69 -45.39 -14.24
C ALA A 18 22.99 -43.95 -13.85
N VAL A 19 23.04 -43.06 -14.82
CA VAL A 19 23.04 -41.60 -14.59
C VAL A 19 21.62 -41.20 -14.16
N VAL A 20 21.45 -41.06 -12.87
CA VAL A 20 20.23 -40.43 -12.32
C VAL A 20 20.30 -38.94 -12.64
N VAL A 21 19.72 -38.55 -13.75
CA VAL A 21 19.46 -37.14 -14.05
C VAL A 21 18.31 -36.72 -13.12
N ALA A 22 18.68 -36.14 -11.95
CA ALA A 22 17.76 -35.41 -11.11
C ALA A 22 17.29 -34.19 -11.89
N SER A 23 16.23 -34.35 -12.67
CA SER A 23 15.48 -33.22 -13.25
C SER A 23 14.94 -32.43 -12.06
N SER A 24 15.64 -31.37 -11.69
CA SER A 24 15.03 -30.31 -10.89
C SER A 24 13.88 -29.77 -11.71
N ALA A 25 12.68 -30.30 -11.51
CA ALA A 25 11.49 -29.64 -11.98
C ALA A 25 11.53 -28.23 -11.37
N ALA A 26 11.90 -27.25 -12.17
CA ALA A 26 11.73 -25.86 -11.79
C ALA A 26 10.23 -25.71 -11.54
N LEU A 27 9.83 -25.66 -10.27
CA LEU A 27 8.44 -25.35 -9.91
C LEU A 27 8.15 -24.01 -10.58
N ALA A 28 7.14 -23.99 -11.45
CA ALA A 28 6.69 -22.73 -12.05
C ALA A 28 6.35 -21.77 -10.91
N ALA A 29 6.83 -20.53 -11.02
CA ALA A 29 6.55 -19.52 -10.02
C ALA A 29 5.02 -19.27 -9.94
N ASP A 30 4.51 -19.09 -8.72
CA ASP A 30 3.10 -18.76 -8.54
C ASP A 30 2.85 -17.36 -9.06
N LYS A 31 1.96 -17.23 -10.04
CA LYS A 31 1.60 -15.92 -10.62
C LYS A 31 0.60 -15.21 -9.75
N VAL A 32 0.85 -13.94 -9.46
CA VAL A 32 -0.03 -13.06 -8.68
C VAL A 32 -0.01 -11.67 -9.30
N THR A 33 -1.18 -11.12 -9.59
CA THR A 33 -1.31 -9.72 -10.01
C THR A 33 -1.79 -8.89 -8.82
N ILE A 34 -1.05 -7.84 -8.50
CA ILE A 34 -1.34 -6.89 -7.43
C ILE A 34 -1.45 -5.50 -8.06
N ILE A 35 -2.51 -4.77 -7.74
CA ILE A 35 -2.69 -3.40 -8.21
C ILE A 35 -2.43 -2.41 -7.08
N ILE A 36 -1.83 -1.26 -7.41
CA ILE A 36 -1.42 -0.25 -6.45
C ILE A 36 -2.22 1.02 -6.71
N GLY A 37 -2.76 1.63 -5.68
CA GLY A 37 -3.53 2.88 -5.77
C GLY A 37 -2.67 4.14 -5.92
N GLY A 38 -1.71 4.11 -6.87
CA GLY A 38 -0.73 5.17 -7.15
C GLY A 38 0.67 4.77 -6.69
N TYR A 39 1.41 4.03 -7.52
CA TYR A 39 2.71 3.46 -7.13
C TYR A 39 3.79 4.53 -6.88
N GLU A 40 3.65 5.74 -7.42
CA GLU A 40 4.54 6.87 -7.17
C GLU A 40 4.42 7.45 -5.74
N LYS A 41 3.34 7.13 -5.03
CA LYS A 41 3.11 7.60 -3.66
C LYS A 41 4.06 6.89 -2.70
N GLN A 42 4.83 7.63 -1.91
CA GLN A 42 5.81 7.03 -0.98
C GLN A 42 5.16 6.10 0.05
N ILE A 43 3.90 6.31 0.40
CA ILE A 43 3.16 5.43 1.31
C ILE A 43 3.03 4.00 0.76
N TYR A 44 3.06 3.81 -0.59
CA TYR A 44 2.99 2.52 -1.27
C TYR A 44 4.36 1.99 -1.74
N LEU A 45 5.43 2.68 -1.38
CA LEU A 45 6.82 2.30 -1.65
C LEU A 45 7.12 0.81 -1.39
N PRO A 46 6.58 0.13 -0.33
CA PRO A 46 6.90 -1.27 -0.10
C PRO A 46 6.67 -2.19 -1.30
N ALA A 47 5.67 -1.93 -2.15
CA ALA A 47 5.38 -2.79 -3.30
C ALA A 47 6.53 -2.81 -4.31
N LYS A 48 6.91 -1.65 -4.83
CA LYS A 48 8.01 -1.51 -5.81
C LYS A 48 9.37 -1.82 -5.20
N LEU A 49 9.57 -1.50 -3.93
CA LEU A 49 10.80 -1.84 -3.23
C LEU A 49 10.95 -3.36 -3.08
N THR A 50 9.88 -4.11 -2.77
CA THR A 50 9.90 -5.58 -2.70
C THR A 50 10.30 -6.19 -4.05
N GLU A 51 9.75 -5.66 -5.15
CA GLU A 51 10.12 -6.05 -6.51
C GLU A 51 11.60 -5.73 -6.79
N GLY A 52 12.04 -4.48 -6.51
CA GLY A 52 13.41 -4.02 -6.75
C GLY A 52 14.47 -4.76 -5.92
N LEU A 53 14.12 -5.21 -4.72
CA LEU A 53 14.98 -6.06 -3.87
C LEU A 53 14.94 -7.54 -4.27
N GLY A 54 14.09 -7.94 -5.22
CA GLY A 54 13.95 -9.32 -5.69
C GLY A 54 13.28 -10.27 -4.71
N TYR A 55 12.61 -9.75 -3.66
CA TYR A 55 12.04 -10.60 -2.60
C TYR A 55 10.84 -11.42 -3.06
N PHE A 56 10.06 -10.97 -4.03
CA PHE A 56 9.02 -11.81 -4.63
C PHE A 56 9.60 -13.05 -5.31
N LYS A 57 10.64 -12.85 -6.13
CA LYS A 57 11.33 -13.96 -6.81
C LYS A 57 12.00 -14.92 -5.83
N ALA A 58 12.58 -14.39 -4.74
CA ALA A 58 13.18 -15.21 -3.69
C ALA A 58 12.17 -16.12 -2.97
N GLU A 59 10.90 -15.73 -2.91
CA GLU A 59 9.79 -16.55 -2.40
C GLU A 59 9.16 -17.45 -3.47
N GLY A 60 9.69 -17.47 -4.70
CA GLY A 60 9.13 -18.26 -5.80
C GLY A 60 7.81 -17.70 -6.36
N LEU A 61 7.64 -16.36 -6.29
CA LEU A 61 6.49 -15.66 -6.84
C LEU A 61 6.87 -14.92 -8.13
N ASP A 62 5.96 -14.99 -9.11
CA ASP A 62 5.95 -14.13 -10.30
C ASP A 62 4.85 -13.07 -10.10
N VAL A 63 5.23 -11.91 -9.52
CA VAL A 63 4.29 -10.85 -9.17
C VAL A 63 4.29 -9.79 -10.26
N GLU A 64 3.10 -9.56 -10.82
CA GLU A 64 2.84 -8.42 -11.69
C GLU A 64 2.26 -7.27 -10.86
N LEU A 65 2.91 -6.09 -10.93
CA LEU A 65 2.46 -4.88 -10.24
C LEU A 65 1.80 -3.93 -11.23
N LEU A 66 0.49 -3.78 -11.13
CA LEU A 66 -0.30 -2.81 -11.90
C LEU A 66 -0.49 -1.52 -11.11
N ASN A 67 -0.93 -0.46 -11.77
CA ASN A 67 -1.13 0.85 -11.17
C ASN A 67 -2.47 1.47 -11.55
N GLU A 68 -3.13 2.06 -10.56
CA GLU A 68 -4.29 2.93 -10.73
C GLU A 68 -4.04 4.31 -10.12
N ALA A 69 -4.82 5.29 -10.53
CA ALA A 69 -4.66 6.67 -10.05
C ALA A 69 -5.06 6.84 -8.58
N SER A 70 -6.00 6.03 -8.10
CA SER A 70 -6.54 6.12 -6.73
C SER A 70 -6.76 4.75 -6.09
N GLY A 71 -6.87 4.73 -4.75
CA GLY A 71 -7.13 3.49 -4.01
C GLY A 71 -8.50 2.89 -4.33
N VAL A 72 -9.51 3.70 -4.58
CA VAL A 72 -10.85 3.21 -4.95
C VAL A 72 -10.88 2.58 -6.34
N ASP A 73 -10.09 3.09 -7.29
CA ASP A 73 -10.00 2.48 -8.63
C ASP A 73 -9.32 1.11 -8.52
N ALA A 74 -8.20 1.03 -7.76
CA ALA A 74 -7.54 -0.24 -7.49
C ALA A 74 -8.44 -1.26 -6.76
N GLU A 75 -9.26 -0.80 -5.80
CA GLU A 75 -10.27 -1.61 -5.12
C GLU A 75 -11.28 -2.20 -6.11
N ASN A 76 -11.78 -1.38 -7.03
CA ASN A 76 -12.78 -1.78 -8.03
C ASN A 76 -12.24 -2.89 -8.94
N GLU A 77 -10.98 -2.82 -9.38
CA GLU A 77 -10.34 -3.86 -10.18
C GLU A 77 -10.27 -5.21 -9.43
N MET A 78 -9.97 -5.19 -8.13
CA MET A 78 -9.98 -6.40 -7.32
C MET A 78 -11.41 -6.95 -7.15
N LEU A 79 -12.39 -6.08 -6.92
CA LEU A 79 -13.79 -6.50 -6.78
C LEU A 79 -14.36 -7.05 -8.09
N ALA A 80 -13.86 -6.59 -9.24
CA ALA A 80 -14.17 -7.14 -10.54
C ALA A 80 -13.47 -8.47 -10.82
N GLY A 81 -12.51 -8.88 -9.97
CA GLY A 81 -11.76 -10.13 -10.13
C GLY A 81 -10.58 -10.03 -11.09
N ALA A 82 -10.21 -8.83 -11.54
CA ALA A 82 -9.10 -8.61 -12.45
C ALA A 82 -7.73 -8.87 -11.78
N VAL A 83 -7.62 -8.64 -10.48
CA VAL A 83 -6.39 -8.80 -9.70
C VAL A 83 -6.64 -9.57 -8.41
N GLN A 84 -5.59 -10.14 -7.81
CA GLN A 84 -5.68 -10.92 -6.58
C GLN A 84 -5.53 -10.08 -5.33
N GLY A 85 -4.86 -8.92 -5.41
CA GLY A 85 -4.61 -8.09 -4.24
C GLY A 85 -4.45 -6.62 -4.61
N VAL A 86 -4.62 -5.79 -3.60
CA VAL A 86 -4.48 -4.33 -3.70
C VAL A 86 -3.46 -3.85 -2.68
N VAL A 87 -2.53 -3.02 -3.13
CA VAL A 87 -1.76 -2.15 -2.25
C VAL A 87 -2.52 -0.83 -2.13
N GLY A 88 -3.22 -0.70 -1.01
CA GLY A 88 -4.13 0.40 -0.72
C GLY A 88 -4.30 0.59 0.78
N PHE A 89 -5.22 1.46 1.17
CA PHE A 89 -5.48 1.75 2.58
C PHE A 89 -6.40 0.72 3.23
N TYR A 90 -6.14 0.42 4.49
CA TYR A 90 -6.93 -0.51 5.30
C TYR A 90 -8.38 -0.05 5.52
N ASP A 91 -8.66 1.24 5.53
CA ASP A 91 -10.02 1.78 5.69
C ASP A 91 -11.02 1.24 4.64
N HIS A 92 -10.52 0.89 3.45
CA HIS A 92 -11.31 0.18 2.45
C HIS A 92 -11.82 -1.17 2.95
N CYS A 93 -11.07 -1.91 3.78
CA CYS A 93 -11.52 -3.18 4.34
C CYS A 93 -12.74 -2.98 5.25
N VAL A 94 -12.78 -1.89 6.01
CA VAL A 94 -13.90 -1.53 6.89
C VAL A 94 -15.11 -1.03 6.08
N ASP A 95 -14.88 -0.14 5.11
CA ASP A 95 -15.95 0.39 4.25
C ASP A 95 -16.59 -0.71 3.41
N LEU A 96 -15.80 -1.60 2.81
CA LEU A 96 -16.29 -2.73 2.02
C LEU A 96 -17.11 -3.73 2.84
N GLN A 97 -16.70 -4.03 4.08
CA GLN A 97 -17.51 -4.89 4.93
C GLN A 97 -18.89 -4.29 5.20
N SER A 98 -18.98 -2.95 5.33
CA SER A 98 -20.26 -2.25 5.47
C SER A 98 -21.20 -2.45 4.27
N LYS A 99 -20.64 -2.79 3.11
CA LYS A 99 -21.32 -3.07 1.84
C LYS A 99 -21.48 -4.59 1.58
N GLY A 100 -21.18 -5.43 2.60
CA GLY A 100 -21.24 -6.89 2.48
C GLY A 100 -20.14 -7.52 1.63
N LYS A 101 -19.04 -6.80 1.39
CA LYS A 101 -17.84 -7.30 0.69
C LYS A 101 -16.75 -7.59 1.72
N PHE A 102 -16.25 -8.81 1.74
CA PHE A 102 -15.27 -9.24 2.73
C PHE A 102 -13.88 -9.28 2.12
N VAL A 103 -13.08 -8.31 2.52
CA VAL A 103 -11.65 -8.20 2.22
C VAL A 103 -10.88 -8.01 3.51
N GLN A 104 -9.62 -8.44 3.53
CA GLN A 104 -8.80 -8.33 4.73
C GLN A 104 -7.38 -7.89 4.40
N SER A 105 -6.83 -7.00 5.24
CA SER A 105 -5.41 -6.69 5.24
C SER A 105 -4.62 -7.91 5.69
N VAL A 106 -3.65 -8.34 4.89
CA VAL A 106 -2.78 -9.51 5.19
C VAL A 106 -1.37 -9.08 5.58
N VAL A 107 -0.95 -7.87 5.20
CA VAL A 107 0.29 -7.21 5.65
C VAL A 107 0.01 -5.73 5.82
N GLN A 108 0.20 -5.21 7.01
CA GLN A 108 0.04 -3.78 7.30
C GLN A 108 1.35 -3.04 7.09
N PHE A 109 1.42 -2.16 6.09
CA PHE A 109 2.66 -1.45 5.80
C PHE A 109 2.87 -0.24 6.68
N SER A 110 1.81 0.52 6.99
CA SER A 110 1.95 1.75 7.76
C SER A 110 0.94 1.86 8.90
N GLN A 111 1.35 2.58 9.95
CA GLN A 111 0.58 2.87 11.16
C GLN A 111 0.09 4.33 11.22
N ALA A 112 0.35 5.09 10.17
CA ALA A 112 -0.13 6.46 9.95
C ALA A 112 -0.48 6.65 8.48
N PRO A 113 -1.39 7.58 8.13
CA PRO A 113 -1.83 7.82 6.75
C PRO A 113 -0.70 8.29 5.82
N GLY A 114 0.30 8.99 6.34
CA GLY A 114 1.31 9.64 5.50
C GLY A 114 0.71 10.76 4.63
N GLU A 115 -0.48 11.23 4.96
CA GLU A 115 -1.26 12.21 4.23
C GLU A 115 -1.26 13.58 4.94
N VAL A 116 -1.46 14.62 4.15
CA VAL A 116 -1.56 16.01 4.62
C VAL A 116 -2.72 16.70 3.93
N GLU A 117 -3.58 17.37 4.70
CA GLU A 117 -4.48 18.36 4.13
C GLU A 117 -3.68 19.63 3.89
N LEU A 118 -3.51 19.99 2.63
CA LEU A 118 -2.85 21.21 2.17
C LEU A 118 -3.88 22.31 1.90
N VAL A 119 -3.49 23.57 2.12
CA VAL A 119 -4.27 24.73 1.70
C VAL A 119 -3.42 25.59 0.77
N SER A 120 -4.04 26.11 -0.30
CA SER A 120 -3.37 27.01 -1.26
C SER A 120 -2.95 28.31 -0.59
N THR A 121 -1.73 28.77 -0.86
CA THR A 121 -1.24 30.08 -0.38
C THR A 121 -1.98 31.27 -0.98
N LYS A 122 -2.81 31.05 -2.00
CA LYS A 122 -3.72 32.06 -2.56
C LYS A 122 -4.89 32.38 -1.63
N HIS A 123 -5.14 31.54 -0.62
CA HIS A 123 -6.23 31.65 0.34
C HIS A 123 -5.68 31.84 1.77
N PRO A 124 -5.03 32.97 2.05
CA PRO A 124 -4.43 33.22 3.35
C PRO A 124 -5.44 33.35 4.50
N GLU A 125 -6.71 33.51 4.17
CA GLU A 125 -7.82 33.53 5.14
C GLU A 125 -8.11 32.16 5.74
N ILE A 126 -7.78 31.05 5.06
CA ILE A 126 -8.02 29.69 5.52
C ILE A 126 -6.94 29.30 6.51
N LYS A 127 -7.31 29.11 7.78
CA LYS A 127 -6.39 28.76 8.88
C LYS A 127 -6.78 27.47 9.60
N SER A 128 -8.00 26.97 9.33
CA SER A 128 -8.54 25.76 9.94
C SER A 128 -9.44 25.00 8.95
N MET A 129 -9.75 23.73 9.26
CA MET A 129 -10.70 22.96 8.47
C MET A 129 -12.09 23.61 8.43
N ALA A 130 -12.48 24.36 9.48
CA ALA A 130 -13.78 25.06 9.52
C ALA A 130 -13.89 26.17 8.47
N ASP A 131 -12.75 26.80 8.10
CA ASP A 131 -12.71 27.87 7.10
C ASP A 131 -12.90 27.35 5.67
N LEU A 132 -12.88 26.03 5.50
CA LEU A 132 -13.12 25.37 4.21
C LEU A 132 -14.62 25.20 3.88
N ARG A 133 -15.53 25.74 4.71
CA ARG A 133 -16.96 25.79 4.40
C ARG A 133 -17.21 26.52 3.07
N GLY A 134 -17.95 25.89 2.17
CA GLY A 134 -18.22 26.40 0.81
C GLY A 134 -17.06 26.27 -0.17
N LYS A 135 -15.94 25.66 0.23
CA LYS A 135 -14.74 25.48 -0.61
C LYS A 135 -14.70 24.10 -1.27
N SER A 136 -13.79 23.96 -2.24
CA SER A 136 -13.50 22.72 -2.95
C SER A 136 -12.21 22.11 -2.44
N LEU A 137 -12.26 20.85 -2.01
CA LEU A 137 -11.13 20.06 -1.53
C LEU A 137 -10.75 19.01 -2.56
N GLY A 138 -9.48 19.01 -2.97
CA GLY A 138 -8.93 17.99 -3.85
C GLY A 138 -8.69 16.68 -3.13
N VAL A 139 -9.06 15.57 -3.77
CA VAL A 139 -8.82 14.21 -3.28
C VAL A 139 -8.32 13.33 -4.42
N THR A 140 -7.70 12.18 -4.11
CA THR A 140 -7.20 11.31 -5.19
C THR A 140 -8.33 10.67 -5.99
N GLY A 141 -9.43 10.31 -5.33
CA GLY A 141 -10.65 9.76 -5.93
C GLY A 141 -11.80 9.83 -4.93
N LEU A 142 -13.03 9.91 -5.42
CA LEU A 142 -14.21 9.85 -4.55
C LEU A 142 -14.35 8.43 -3.98
N GLY A 143 -14.33 8.31 -2.65
CA GLY A 143 -14.30 7.02 -1.97
C GLY A 143 -12.90 6.49 -1.65
N SER A 144 -11.83 7.20 -2.05
CA SER A 144 -10.47 6.92 -1.59
C SER A 144 -10.24 7.44 -0.16
N SER A 145 -9.18 6.96 0.50
CA SER A 145 -8.82 7.37 1.87
C SER A 145 -8.61 8.86 2.01
N THR A 146 -8.01 9.54 1.02
CA THR A 146 -7.92 11.00 0.98
C THR A 146 -9.30 11.67 1.08
N ASN A 147 -10.29 11.10 0.41
CA ASN A 147 -11.67 11.59 0.50
C ASN A 147 -12.30 11.29 1.87
N PHE A 148 -12.08 10.10 2.41
CA PHE A 148 -12.59 9.74 3.74
C PHE A 148 -12.01 10.65 4.83
N LEU A 149 -10.71 10.87 4.83
CA LEU A 149 -10.04 11.68 5.84
C LEU A 149 -10.39 13.17 5.73
N SER A 150 -10.43 13.75 4.51
CA SER A 150 -10.92 15.12 4.32
C SER A 150 -12.34 15.30 4.84
N GLN A 151 -13.26 14.39 4.50
CA GLN A 151 -14.65 14.44 4.99
C GLN A 151 -14.72 14.34 6.53
N TYR A 152 -13.94 13.43 7.12
CA TYR A 152 -13.88 13.29 8.57
C TYR A 152 -13.39 14.57 9.24
N LEU A 153 -12.31 15.15 8.76
CA LEU A 153 -11.73 16.37 9.33
C LEU A 153 -12.69 17.56 9.21
N MET A 154 -13.42 17.67 8.10
CA MET A 154 -14.47 18.69 7.93
C MET A 154 -15.61 18.50 8.95
N VAL A 155 -16.15 17.30 9.04
CA VAL A 155 -17.26 16.99 9.99
C VAL A 155 -16.79 17.19 11.43
N LYS A 156 -15.59 16.74 11.79
CA LYS A 156 -14.98 16.96 13.11
C LYS A 156 -14.85 18.45 13.45
N SER A 157 -14.62 19.29 12.44
CA SER A 157 -14.51 20.75 12.59
C SER A 157 -15.85 21.50 12.51
N GLY A 158 -16.98 20.78 12.57
CA GLY A 158 -18.32 21.37 12.59
C GLY A 158 -18.85 21.78 11.21
N VAL A 159 -18.26 21.28 10.12
CA VAL A 159 -18.74 21.52 8.75
C VAL A 159 -19.41 20.25 8.21
N PRO A 160 -20.75 20.21 8.12
CA PRO A 160 -21.47 19.03 7.64
C PRO A 160 -21.13 18.68 6.18
N LEU A 161 -21.32 17.39 5.83
CA LEU A 161 -21.30 16.96 4.44
C LEU A 161 -22.35 17.75 3.63
N GLY A 162 -21.94 18.21 2.43
CA GLY A 162 -22.79 19.06 1.58
C GLY A 162 -22.53 20.56 1.73
N GLU A 163 -21.81 20.99 2.76
CA GLU A 163 -21.37 22.38 2.91
C GLU A 163 -19.95 22.64 2.40
N PHE A 164 -19.35 21.68 1.72
CA PHE A 164 -18.10 21.74 0.98
C PHE A 164 -18.15 20.72 -0.17
N SER A 165 -17.25 20.85 -1.13
CA SER A 165 -17.14 19.90 -2.24
C SER A 165 -15.83 19.12 -2.17
N THR A 166 -15.85 17.85 -2.55
CA THR A 166 -14.64 17.07 -2.81
C THR A 166 -14.52 16.80 -4.30
N ILE A 167 -13.35 17.09 -4.88
CA ILE A 167 -13.10 16.99 -6.32
C ILE A 167 -12.00 15.95 -6.56
N PRO A 168 -12.25 14.90 -7.37
CA PRO A 168 -11.23 13.92 -7.70
C PRO A 168 -10.22 14.54 -8.68
N VAL A 169 -9.00 14.76 -8.21
CA VAL A 169 -7.92 15.41 -8.96
C VAL A 169 -6.68 14.52 -9.08
N GLY A 170 -6.72 13.29 -8.55
CA GLY A 170 -5.56 12.42 -8.50
C GLY A 170 -4.49 12.88 -7.51
N ALA A 171 -3.24 12.55 -7.81
CA ALA A 171 -2.05 12.98 -7.06
C ALA A 171 -1.00 13.55 -8.02
N GLY A 172 0.15 13.98 -7.50
CA GLY A 172 1.25 14.48 -8.33
C GLY A 172 0.88 15.72 -9.12
N THR A 173 1.20 15.73 -10.41
CA THR A 173 1.05 16.91 -11.27
C THR A 173 -0.41 17.36 -11.39
N THR A 174 -1.37 16.46 -11.46
CA THR A 174 -2.79 16.81 -11.59
C THR A 174 -3.31 17.54 -10.36
N PHE A 175 -2.93 17.09 -9.15
CA PHE A 175 -3.25 17.76 -7.90
C PHE A 175 -2.63 19.16 -7.83
N ILE A 176 -1.34 19.27 -8.16
CA ILE A 176 -0.61 20.54 -8.18
C ILE A 176 -1.29 21.54 -9.12
N MET A 177 -1.58 21.11 -10.35
CA MET A 177 -2.22 21.98 -11.34
C MET A 177 -3.63 22.42 -10.90
N ALA A 178 -4.41 21.52 -10.28
CA ALA A 178 -5.75 21.86 -9.81
C ALA A 178 -5.70 22.96 -8.74
N MET A 179 -4.73 22.89 -7.80
CA MET A 179 -4.54 23.93 -6.78
C MET A 179 -3.97 25.23 -7.36
N GLN A 180 -3.00 25.14 -8.26
CA GLN A 180 -2.43 26.33 -8.95
C GLN A 180 -3.46 27.08 -9.79
N GLN A 181 -4.42 26.35 -10.40
CA GLN A 181 -5.53 26.93 -11.18
C GLN A 181 -6.73 27.33 -10.32
N ASP A 182 -6.63 27.21 -8.99
CA ASP A 182 -7.71 27.54 -8.04
C ASP A 182 -8.99 26.71 -8.25
N LYS A 183 -8.86 25.51 -8.84
CA LYS A 183 -9.97 24.54 -8.93
C LYS A 183 -10.27 23.89 -7.59
N ILE A 184 -9.26 23.82 -6.72
CA ILE A 184 -9.36 23.39 -5.32
C ILE A 184 -8.61 24.41 -4.46
N GLN A 185 -9.19 24.77 -3.31
CA GLN A 185 -8.59 25.72 -2.36
C GLN A 185 -7.78 24.99 -1.29
N ALA A 186 -8.12 23.72 -1.04
CA ALA A 186 -7.40 22.82 -0.16
C ALA A 186 -7.43 21.40 -0.75
N GLY A 187 -6.75 20.45 -0.12
CA GLY A 187 -6.90 19.05 -0.52
C GLY A 187 -5.93 18.11 0.19
N MET A 188 -6.35 16.85 0.28
CA MET A 188 -5.58 15.77 0.89
C MET A 188 -4.70 15.07 -0.15
N THR A 189 -3.41 14.98 0.14
CA THR A 189 -2.46 14.29 -0.74
C THR A 189 -1.32 13.64 0.07
N THR A 190 -0.41 12.95 -0.64
CA THR A 190 0.72 12.19 -0.08
C THR A 190 2.05 12.71 -0.63
N GLU A 191 3.16 12.22 -0.06
CA GLU A 191 4.48 12.41 -0.67
C GLU A 191 4.60 11.63 -2.01
N PRO A 192 5.31 12.19 -3.00
CA PRO A 192 6.14 13.40 -2.97
C PRO A 192 5.37 14.70 -3.32
N THR A 193 4.07 14.67 -3.55
CA THR A 193 3.28 15.86 -3.91
C THR A 193 3.34 16.94 -2.84
N ILE A 194 3.25 16.53 -1.56
CA ILE A 194 3.32 17.44 -0.42
C ILE A 194 4.62 18.26 -0.47
N SER A 195 5.78 17.59 -0.48
CA SER A 195 7.09 18.24 -0.48
C SER A 195 7.29 19.15 -1.69
N ARG A 196 6.80 18.77 -2.86
CA ARG A 196 6.88 19.60 -4.08
C ARG A 196 6.11 20.90 -3.91
N MET A 197 4.87 20.86 -3.39
CA MET A 197 4.06 22.06 -3.20
C MET A 197 4.57 22.96 -2.10
N LEU A 198 5.12 22.40 -1.01
CA LEU A 198 5.75 23.17 0.05
C LEU A 198 7.03 23.85 -0.45
N LYS A 199 7.83 23.17 -1.29
CA LYS A 199 9.07 23.69 -1.87
C LYS A 199 8.82 24.87 -2.82
N THR A 200 7.74 24.84 -3.60
CA THR A 200 7.36 25.93 -4.51
C THR A 200 6.63 27.07 -3.80
N GLY A 201 6.19 26.88 -2.57
CA GLY A 201 5.38 27.86 -1.84
C GLY A 201 3.94 27.95 -2.29
N ASP A 202 3.44 26.99 -3.10
CA ASP A 202 2.07 26.98 -3.60
C ASP A 202 1.04 26.60 -2.52
N ALA A 203 1.48 25.89 -1.48
CA ALA A 203 0.61 25.44 -0.41
C ALA A 203 1.26 25.55 0.98
N GLN A 204 0.40 25.52 2.00
CA GLN A 204 0.76 25.37 3.42
C GLN A 204 0.06 24.13 4.00
N ILE A 205 0.63 23.60 5.08
CA ILE A 205 0.04 22.48 5.82
C ILE A 205 -1.11 22.99 6.69
N LEU A 206 -2.28 22.42 6.52
CA LEU A 206 -3.44 22.66 7.39
C LEU A 206 -3.57 21.57 8.45
N VAL A 207 -3.50 20.28 8.03
CA VAL A 207 -3.47 19.13 8.93
C VAL A 207 -2.41 18.14 8.46
N ASP A 208 -1.50 17.76 9.34
CA ASP A 208 -0.41 16.82 9.04
C ASP A 208 -0.65 15.48 9.74
N MET A 209 -0.68 14.40 8.96
CA MET A 209 -0.85 13.02 9.45
C MET A 209 0.29 12.11 8.97
N ARG A 210 1.48 12.66 8.70
CA ARG A 210 2.66 11.90 8.25
C ARG A 210 3.34 11.12 9.36
N THR A 211 3.08 11.44 10.62
CA THR A 211 3.64 10.72 11.76
C THR A 211 2.54 10.16 12.66
N VAL A 212 2.87 9.12 13.44
CA VAL A 212 1.92 8.51 14.39
C VAL A 212 1.43 9.53 15.42
N GLU A 213 2.31 10.40 15.91
CA GLU A 213 1.97 11.43 16.88
C GLU A 213 0.93 12.42 16.32
N LYS A 214 1.22 12.99 15.13
CA LYS A 214 0.33 13.94 14.45
C LYS A 214 -0.99 13.27 14.04
N THR A 215 -0.93 12.01 13.61
CA THR A 215 -2.13 11.21 13.32
C THR A 215 -3.01 11.07 14.55
N LYS A 216 -2.44 10.74 15.72
CA LYS A 216 -3.18 10.65 16.98
C LYS A 216 -3.82 11.98 17.36
N ALA A 217 -3.11 13.09 17.17
CA ALA A 217 -3.66 14.43 17.43
C ALA A 217 -4.84 14.75 16.49
N ALA A 218 -4.74 14.40 15.20
CA ALA A 218 -5.79 14.66 14.22
C ALA A 218 -6.99 13.72 14.35
N LEU A 219 -6.76 12.42 14.54
CA LEU A 219 -7.78 11.37 14.44
C LEU A 219 -8.17 10.73 15.77
N GLY A 220 -7.44 11.00 16.84
CA GLY A 220 -7.69 10.46 18.19
C GLY A 220 -7.03 9.11 18.47
N GLY A 221 -6.34 8.51 17.52
CA GLY A 221 -5.66 7.22 17.66
C GLY A 221 -4.70 6.92 16.52
N THR A 222 -4.03 5.77 16.60
CA THR A 222 -3.25 5.22 15.49
C THR A 222 -4.19 4.85 14.35
N TYR A 223 -3.85 5.24 13.12
CA TYR A 223 -4.65 4.95 11.93
C TYR A 223 -3.83 4.11 10.96
N PRO A 224 -3.97 2.77 10.99
CA PRO A 224 -3.35 1.90 10.01
C PRO A 224 -3.84 2.28 8.60
N ALA A 225 -2.90 2.47 7.70
CA ALA A 225 -3.19 2.99 6.38
C ALA A 225 -2.71 2.02 5.30
N ALA A 226 -1.59 2.27 4.62
CA ALA A 226 -1.14 1.40 3.55
C ALA A 226 -0.99 -0.06 4.00
N SER A 227 -1.50 -0.97 3.19
CA SER A 227 -1.48 -2.42 3.43
C SER A 227 -1.54 -3.18 2.11
N LEU A 228 -1.21 -4.47 2.14
CA LEU A 228 -1.69 -5.42 1.15
C LEU A 228 -3.02 -5.98 1.66
N TYR A 229 -4.11 -5.76 0.94
CA TYR A 229 -5.39 -6.41 1.23
C TYR A 229 -5.88 -7.24 0.05
N MET A 230 -6.63 -8.29 0.36
CA MET A 230 -7.11 -9.29 -0.60
C MET A 230 -8.52 -9.72 -0.20
N SER A 231 -9.28 -10.30 -1.14
CA SER A 231 -10.57 -10.87 -0.78
C SER A 231 -10.39 -12.01 0.23
N SER A 232 -11.30 -12.11 1.20
CA SER A 232 -11.22 -13.16 2.24
C SER A 232 -11.29 -14.56 1.64
N ASP A 233 -12.03 -14.73 0.55
CA ASP A 233 -12.12 -15.98 -0.20
C ASP A 233 -10.79 -16.37 -0.85
N TYR A 234 -10.09 -15.40 -1.45
CA TYR A 234 -8.78 -15.68 -2.04
C TYR A 234 -7.78 -16.09 -0.96
N VAL A 235 -7.74 -15.33 0.16
CA VAL A 235 -6.85 -15.63 1.30
C VAL A 235 -7.09 -17.03 1.82
N ALA A 236 -8.35 -17.44 2.02
CA ALA A 236 -8.69 -18.76 2.53
C ALA A 236 -8.26 -19.90 1.60
N LYS A 237 -8.37 -19.70 0.27
CA LYS A 237 -8.07 -20.72 -0.74
C LYS A 237 -6.59 -20.78 -1.12
N ASN A 238 -5.81 -19.72 -0.88
CA ASN A 238 -4.44 -19.55 -1.38
C ASN A 238 -3.44 -19.25 -0.27
N LYS A 239 -3.63 -19.78 0.93
CA LYS A 239 -2.76 -19.53 2.10
C LYS A 239 -1.25 -19.65 1.82
N PRO A 240 -0.75 -20.64 1.05
CA PRO A 240 0.67 -20.73 0.74
C PRO A 240 1.19 -19.51 -0.05
N ILE A 241 0.42 -19.02 -1.01
CA ILE A 241 0.77 -17.83 -1.82
C ILE A 241 0.76 -16.57 -0.94
N VAL A 242 -0.28 -16.42 -0.10
CA VAL A 242 -0.38 -15.29 0.83
C VAL A 242 0.77 -15.30 1.84
N GLN A 243 1.20 -16.47 2.31
CA GLN A 243 2.38 -16.59 3.19
C GLN A 243 3.65 -16.13 2.49
N LYS A 244 3.88 -16.53 1.23
CA LYS A 244 5.03 -16.08 0.43
C LYS A 244 5.02 -14.55 0.24
N LEU A 245 3.85 -13.97 -0.06
CA LEU A 245 3.69 -12.51 -0.15
C LEU A 245 4.03 -11.83 1.18
N ALA A 246 3.51 -12.35 2.30
CA ALA A 246 3.81 -11.82 3.63
C ALA A 246 5.30 -11.91 3.95
N ASN A 247 5.97 -13.02 3.63
CA ASN A 247 7.42 -13.15 3.81
C ASN A 247 8.18 -12.06 3.04
N ALA A 248 7.84 -11.87 1.76
CA ALA A 248 8.50 -10.88 0.90
C ALA A 248 8.31 -9.44 1.44
N PHE A 249 7.08 -9.08 1.79
CA PHE A 249 6.77 -7.74 2.30
C PHE A 249 7.35 -7.49 3.70
N VAL A 250 7.33 -8.47 4.61
CA VAL A 250 7.95 -8.32 5.94
C VAL A 250 9.46 -8.13 5.82
N LYS A 251 10.15 -8.83 4.91
CA LYS A 251 11.57 -8.59 4.59
C LYS A 251 11.78 -7.14 4.11
N THR A 252 10.89 -6.63 3.26
CA THR A 252 10.94 -5.24 2.79
C THR A 252 10.73 -4.24 3.91
N LEU A 253 9.77 -4.46 4.80
CA LEU A 253 9.55 -3.58 5.95
C LEU A 253 10.76 -3.57 6.90
N LYS A 254 11.38 -4.72 7.14
CA LYS A 254 12.65 -4.81 7.88
C LYS A 254 13.76 -4.01 7.18
N PHE A 255 13.87 -4.11 5.85
CA PHE A 255 14.82 -3.32 5.07
C PHE A 255 14.55 -1.82 5.24
N ILE A 256 13.31 -1.35 5.10
CA ILE A 256 12.94 0.07 5.30
C ILE A 256 13.34 0.55 6.70
N ASN A 257 13.11 -0.24 7.73
CA ASN A 257 13.40 0.16 9.11
C ASN A 257 14.90 0.20 9.42
N THR A 258 15.72 -0.60 8.74
CA THR A 258 17.16 -0.74 9.02
C THR A 258 18.07 0.07 8.10
N HIS A 259 17.56 0.59 6.98
CA HIS A 259 18.35 1.34 6.00
C HIS A 259 17.99 2.83 5.99
N SER A 260 18.92 3.64 5.54
CA SER A 260 18.70 5.08 5.34
C SER A 260 17.73 5.34 4.17
N ALA A 261 17.10 6.52 4.17
CA ALA A 261 16.24 6.92 3.07
C ALA A 261 16.98 6.96 1.71
N ALA A 262 18.27 7.27 1.72
CA ALA A 262 19.09 7.28 0.50
C ALA A 262 19.30 5.85 -0.04
N GLU A 263 19.64 4.89 0.81
CA GLU A 263 19.80 3.48 0.44
C GLU A 263 18.49 2.88 -0.09
N ILE A 264 17.36 3.24 0.53
CA ILE A 264 16.04 2.82 0.07
C ILE A 264 15.74 3.44 -1.30
N ALA A 265 15.96 4.74 -1.45
CA ALA A 265 15.75 5.44 -2.72
C ALA A 265 16.59 4.82 -3.86
N ASP A 266 17.83 4.42 -3.60
CA ASP A 266 18.69 3.77 -4.61
C ASP A 266 18.16 2.44 -5.15
N LYS A 267 17.20 1.82 -4.46
CA LYS A 267 16.50 0.60 -4.90
C LYS A 267 15.19 0.88 -5.66
N MET A 268 14.76 2.15 -5.69
CA MET A 268 13.54 2.55 -6.37
C MET A 268 13.82 2.94 -7.84
N PRO A 269 12.86 2.77 -8.74
CA PRO A 269 12.95 3.28 -10.11
C PRO A 269 13.18 4.81 -10.12
N LYS A 270 14.02 5.29 -11.05
CA LYS A 270 14.41 6.72 -11.10
C LYS A 270 13.25 7.68 -11.39
N ASP A 271 12.24 7.23 -12.10
CA ASP A 271 11.01 7.98 -12.39
C ASP A 271 10.20 8.33 -11.14
N PHE A 272 10.37 7.57 -10.03
CA PHE A 272 9.76 7.90 -8.72
C PHE A 272 10.29 9.20 -8.12
N TYR A 273 11.46 9.65 -8.52
CA TYR A 273 12.03 10.91 -8.02
C TYR A 273 11.43 12.14 -8.67
N ALA A 274 10.70 11.99 -9.78
CA ALA A 274 10.15 13.11 -10.57
C ALA A 274 11.20 14.22 -10.87
N GLY A 275 12.48 13.81 -11.07
CA GLY A 275 13.61 14.70 -11.33
C GLY A 275 14.25 15.34 -10.08
N ASP A 276 13.72 15.08 -8.87
CA ASP A 276 14.25 15.62 -7.61
C ASP A 276 14.54 14.50 -6.60
N LYS A 277 15.67 13.80 -6.79
CA LYS A 277 16.08 12.70 -5.91
C LYS A 277 16.31 13.18 -4.46
N ASP A 278 16.91 14.33 -4.26
CA ASP A 278 17.22 14.85 -2.93
C ASP A 278 15.95 15.19 -2.16
N GLY A 279 14.98 15.81 -2.83
CA GLY A 279 13.65 16.04 -2.29
C GLY A 279 12.91 14.74 -1.94
N TYR A 280 12.99 13.73 -2.80
CA TYR A 280 12.42 12.41 -2.55
C TYR A 280 13.04 11.73 -1.32
N VAL A 281 14.38 11.74 -1.22
CA VAL A 281 15.11 11.18 -0.07
C VAL A 281 14.77 11.92 1.22
N LYS A 282 14.67 13.25 1.17
CA LYS A 282 14.29 14.04 2.33
C LYS A 282 12.87 13.70 2.81
N ALA A 283 11.90 13.68 1.90
CA ALA A 283 10.52 13.32 2.22
C ALA A 283 10.42 11.92 2.84
N LEU A 284 11.18 10.96 2.29
CA LEU A 284 11.25 9.60 2.83
C LEU A 284 11.89 9.57 4.21
N ALA A 285 12.97 10.32 4.44
CA ALA A 285 13.62 10.39 5.75
C ALA A 285 12.67 10.95 6.82
N ASP A 286 11.89 11.98 6.47
CA ASP A 286 10.92 12.62 7.36
C ASP A 286 9.71 11.69 7.66
N GLY A 287 9.33 10.84 6.71
CA GLY A 287 8.11 10.03 6.77
C GLY A 287 8.29 8.54 7.07
N LYS A 288 9.51 7.97 6.92
CA LYS A 288 9.67 6.49 6.96
C LYS A 288 9.27 5.85 8.29
N ALA A 289 9.24 6.61 9.39
CA ALA A 289 8.77 6.13 10.69
C ALA A 289 7.27 5.77 10.72
N MET A 290 6.51 6.14 9.68
CA MET A 290 5.13 5.68 9.51
C MET A 290 5.03 4.18 9.22
N PHE A 291 6.06 3.55 8.63
CA PHE A 291 6.03 2.15 8.28
C PHE A 291 6.13 1.25 9.51
N THR A 292 5.36 0.17 9.51
CA THR A 292 5.44 -0.86 10.55
C THR A 292 6.78 -1.62 10.43
N PRO A 293 7.34 -2.11 11.53
CA PRO A 293 8.59 -2.88 11.46
C PRO A 293 8.40 -4.31 10.94
N ASP A 294 7.20 -4.86 11.03
CA ASP A 294 6.93 -6.29 10.91
C ASP A 294 5.64 -6.64 10.14
N GLY A 295 4.89 -5.66 9.68
CA GLY A 295 3.64 -5.87 8.96
C GLY A 295 2.42 -6.19 9.83
N VAL A 296 2.57 -6.14 11.16
CA VAL A 296 1.48 -6.42 12.11
C VAL A 296 0.54 -5.24 12.20
N MET A 297 -0.77 -5.52 12.25
CA MET A 297 -1.80 -4.50 12.48
C MET A 297 -1.60 -3.83 13.86
N PRO A 298 -1.47 -2.49 13.93
CA PRO A 298 -1.32 -1.77 15.20
C PRO A 298 -2.54 -1.94 16.11
N ALA A 299 -2.29 -2.19 17.39
CA ALA A 299 -3.36 -2.30 18.38
C ALA A 299 -4.16 -1.00 18.48
N GLY A 300 -5.49 -1.10 18.56
CA GLY A 300 -6.42 0.04 18.58
C GLY A 300 -6.58 0.76 17.23
N GLY A 301 -5.79 0.37 16.21
CA GLY A 301 -5.86 0.99 14.89
C GLY A 301 -7.17 0.72 14.15
N PRO A 302 -7.63 -0.53 14.04
CA PRO A 302 -8.91 -0.85 13.41
C PRO A 302 -10.09 -0.10 14.03
N GLU A 303 -10.10 0.05 15.35
CA GLU A 303 -11.10 0.78 16.10
C GLU A 303 -11.09 2.28 15.77
N THR A 304 -9.90 2.87 15.62
CA THR A 304 -9.77 4.27 15.17
C THR A 304 -10.30 4.45 13.76
N VAL A 305 -9.99 3.54 12.84
CA VAL A 305 -10.51 3.59 11.45
C VAL A 305 -12.03 3.49 11.45
N LEU A 306 -12.61 2.57 12.22
CA LEU A 306 -14.05 2.43 12.34
C LEU A 306 -14.69 3.69 12.93
N ALA A 307 -14.09 4.29 13.96
CA ALA A 307 -14.60 5.53 14.58
C ALA A 307 -14.58 6.69 13.57
N VAL A 308 -13.49 6.84 12.81
CA VAL A 308 -13.36 7.86 11.75
C VAL A 308 -14.46 7.69 10.70
N LEU A 309 -14.62 6.49 10.14
CA LEU A 309 -15.62 6.23 9.11
C LEU A 309 -17.05 6.38 9.66
N SER A 310 -17.32 5.95 10.88
CA SER A 310 -18.64 6.05 11.51
C SER A 310 -19.09 7.49 11.74
N ALA A 311 -18.17 8.45 11.84
CA ALA A 311 -18.49 9.85 12.07
C ALA A 311 -19.19 10.51 10.87
N PHE A 312 -18.88 10.09 9.64
CA PHE A 312 -19.40 10.74 8.43
C PHE A 312 -20.01 9.79 7.40
N SER A 313 -19.49 8.56 7.27
CA SER A 313 -19.89 7.65 6.21
C SER A 313 -21.28 7.08 6.43
N LYS A 314 -22.20 7.35 5.49
CA LYS A 314 -23.54 6.76 5.49
C LYS A 314 -23.52 5.23 5.37
N ASN A 315 -22.46 4.68 4.79
CA ASN A 315 -22.30 3.24 4.63
C ASN A 315 -21.95 2.55 5.96
N VAL A 316 -21.18 3.20 6.83
CA VAL A 316 -20.62 2.62 8.06
C VAL A 316 -21.43 3.02 9.30
N LYS A 317 -21.92 4.25 9.33
CA LYS A 317 -22.67 4.81 10.47
C LYS A 317 -23.86 3.94 10.84
N GLY A 318 -23.92 3.51 12.10
CA GLY A 318 -25.00 2.68 12.63
C GLY A 318 -24.99 1.22 12.19
N LYS A 319 -23.95 0.76 11.48
CA LYS A 319 -23.77 -0.66 11.15
C LYS A 319 -22.81 -1.35 12.10
N THR A 320 -23.05 -2.62 12.35
CA THR A 320 -22.11 -3.49 13.07
C THR A 320 -21.05 -3.98 12.09
N ILE A 321 -19.80 -3.60 12.32
CA ILE A 321 -18.64 -4.04 11.57
C ILE A 321 -17.83 -4.99 12.45
N ASP A 322 -17.59 -6.20 12.00
CA ASP A 322 -16.72 -7.17 12.67
C ASP A 322 -15.27 -6.92 12.26
N LEU A 323 -14.55 -6.13 13.05
CA LEU A 323 -13.17 -5.76 12.78
C LEU A 323 -12.24 -6.98 12.66
N SER A 324 -12.56 -8.09 13.34
CA SER A 324 -11.74 -9.31 13.27
C SER A 324 -11.71 -9.94 11.87
N LYS A 325 -12.65 -9.56 10.99
CA LYS A 325 -12.75 -10.01 9.60
C LYS A 325 -12.14 -9.02 8.60
N THR A 326 -11.65 -7.88 9.05
CA THR A 326 -11.06 -6.85 8.18
C THR A 326 -9.55 -6.95 8.04
N TYR A 327 -8.91 -7.77 8.86
CA TYR A 327 -7.47 -8.04 8.77
C TYR A 327 -7.12 -9.41 9.35
N THR A 328 -5.91 -9.87 9.06
CA THR A 328 -5.31 -11.05 9.71
C THR A 328 -3.84 -10.82 10.01
N THR A 329 -3.37 -11.36 11.13
CA THR A 329 -1.95 -11.37 11.48
C THR A 329 -1.32 -12.77 11.34
N GLU A 330 -2.07 -13.75 10.83
CA GLU A 330 -1.62 -15.14 10.67
C GLU A 330 -0.30 -15.21 9.89
N PHE A 331 -0.25 -14.56 8.73
CA PHE A 331 0.87 -14.69 7.80
C PHE A 331 2.09 -13.89 8.24
N VAL A 332 1.92 -12.67 8.75
CA VAL A 332 3.04 -11.83 9.19
C VAL A 332 3.71 -12.38 10.46
N LYS A 333 2.95 -13.00 11.36
CA LYS A 333 3.51 -13.70 12.55
C LYS A 333 4.34 -14.92 12.18
N ASN A 334 4.04 -15.56 11.05
CA ASN A 334 4.74 -16.71 10.53
C ASN A 334 5.81 -16.35 9.48
N ALA A 335 6.03 -15.04 9.20
CA ALA A 335 6.99 -14.59 8.20
C ALA A 335 8.44 -14.89 8.64
N LYS A 336 9.26 -15.38 7.67
CA LYS A 336 10.64 -15.81 7.86
C LYS A 336 11.63 -14.71 7.44
#